data_f7ea6b4713e81619571462de48c01422
#
_entry.id   f7ea6b4713e81619571462de48c01422
#
_cell.length_a   1.000
_cell.length_b   1.000
_cell.length_c   1.000
_cell.angle_alpha   90.00
_cell.angle_beta   90.00
_cell.angle_gamma   90.00
#
_symmetry.space_group_name_H-M   'P 1'
#
loop_
_entity.id
_entity.type
_entity.pdbx_description
1 polymer ?
#
loop_
_entity_poly.entity_id
_entity_poly.type
_entity_poly.pdbx_seq_one_letter_code
_entity_poly.pdbx_strand_id
1 'polypeptide(L)'
;MIDHCHVHPSEDDAIFDFGCGKGGAMVTFCDYGFKKVGGVEYEPKTYEVAKDNFAALGMDQVELLCGDARDIKEQLDAYNWFYFFFPFDKDVFTVVIDNIKESYLRKKRKLHIIHFTAMDYSFIEETGIFRLTNQFTIDSRQRVVAILESCEQ
;
A
#
# COMPACT_ATOMS: atom_id res chain seq x y z
N MET A 1 -14.39 1.34 -3.88
CA MET A 1 -13.33 2.17 -3.27
C MET A 1 -12.24 2.49 -4.29
N ILE A 2 -11.57 1.51 -4.87
CA ILE A 2 -10.57 1.71 -5.93
C ILE A 2 -11.20 2.25 -7.22
N ASP A 3 -12.45 1.90 -7.53
CA ASP A 3 -13.20 2.45 -8.67
C ASP A 3 -13.19 3.98 -8.73
N HIS A 4 -13.21 4.63 -7.56
CA HIS A 4 -13.20 6.09 -7.49
C HIS A 4 -11.79 6.67 -7.69
N CYS A 5 -10.75 5.85 -7.53
CA CYS A 5 -9.37 6.29 -7.71
C CYS A 5 -8.95 6.33 -9.18
N HIS A 6 -9.78 5.84 -10.11
CA HIS A 6 -9.40 5.65 -11.52
C HIS A 6 -8.08 4.87 -11.67
N VAL A 7 -7.83 3.93 -10.75
CA VAL A 7 -6.65 3.07 -10.80
C VAL A 7 -6.94 1.94 -11.78
N HIS A 8 -6.15 1.86 -12.82
CA HIS A 8 -6.19 0.79 -13.81
C HIS A 8 -4.83 0.12 -13.82
N PRO A 9 -4.64 -0.97 -13.04
CA PRO A 9 -3.35 -1.64 -13.01
C PRO A 9 -3.01 -2.22 -14.38
N SER A 10 -1.74 -2.13 -14.73
CA SER A 10 -1.17 -2.83 -15.88
C SER A 10 -0.85 -4.28 -15.52
N GLU A 11 -0.55 -5.10 -16.53
CA GLU A 11 -0.18 -6.51 -16.34
C GLU A 11 1.08 -6.73 -15.48
N ASP A 12 1.86 -5.69 -15.25
CA ASP A 12 3.10 -5.74 -14.45
C ASP A 12 2.96 -5.10 -13.07
N ASP A 13 1.82 -4.51 -12.74
CA ASP A 13 1.64 -3.80 -11.49
C ASP A 13 1.48 -4.74 -10.30
N ALA A 14 2.19 -4.42 -9.23
CA ALA A 14 2.21 -5.14 -7.98
C ALA A 14 1.91 -4.18 -6.82
N ILE A 15 0.98 -4.54 -5.93
CA ILE A 15 0.54 -3.70 -4.81
C ILE A 15 0.86 -4.33 -3.46
N PHE A 16 1.30 -3.49 -2.52
CA PHE A 16 1.56 -3.89 -1.14
C PHE A 16 0.69 -3.10 -0.16
N ASP A 17 -0.01 -3.82 0.73
CA ASP A 17 -0.92 -3.29 1.74
C ASP A 17 -0.24 -3.24 3.10
N PHE A 18 -0.04 -2.04 3.62
CA PHE A 18 0.54 -1.85 4.94
C PHE A 18 -0.53 -1.79 6.01
N GLY A 19 -0.51 -2.77 6.93
CA GLY A 19 -1.57 -2.97 7.91
C GLY A 19 -2.80 -3.62 7.28
N CYS A 20 -2.60 -4.73 6.59
CA CYS A 20 -3.62 -5.36 5.74
C CYS A 20 -4.80 -5.97 6.51
N GLY A 21 -4.73 -6.00 7.84
CA GLY A 21 -5.80 -6.51 8.68
C GLY A 21 -6.18 -7.94 8.31
N LYS A 22 -7.46 -8.17 8.09
CA LYS A 22 -7.98 -9.49 7.70
C LYS A 22 -7.92 -9.77 6.19
N GLY A 23 -7.25 -8.91 5.42
CA GLY A 23 -6.99 -9.11 4.00
C GLY A 23 -8.05 -8.58 3.03
N GLY A 24 -9.05 -7.86 3.50
CA GLY A 24 -10.16 -7.42 2.64
C GLY A 24 -9.76 -6.54 1.46
N ALA A 25 -8.83 -5.60 1.67
CA ALA A 25 -8.31 -4.78 0.58
C ALA A 25 -7.49 -5.60 -0.42
N MET A 26 -6.70 -6.56 0.06
CA MET A 26 -5.89 -7.44 -0.79
C MET A 26 -6.74 -8.30 -1.72
N VAL A 27 -7.90 -8.81 -1.26
CA VAL A 27 -8.87 -9.50 -2.12
C VAL A 27 -9.34 -8.57 -3.24
N THR A 28 -9.70 -7.34 -2.89
CA THR A 28 -10.12 -6.33 -3.87
C THR A 28 -9.01 -6.06 -4.90
N PHE A 29 -7.76 -5.96 -4.49
CA PHE A 29 -6.63 -5.74 -5.42
C PHE A 29 -6.44 -6.89 -6.41
N CYS A 30 -6.63 -8.13 -5.97
CA CYS A 30 -6.61 -9.28 -6.87
C CYS A 30 -7.74 -9.20 -7.91
N ASP A 31 -8.95 -8.83 -7.48
CA ASP A 31 -10.10 -8.67 -8.38
C ASP A 31 -9.90 -7.54 -9.40
N TYR A 32 -9.14 -6.50 -9.02
CA TYR A 32 -8.76 -5.40 -9.92
C TYR A 32 -7.70 -5.76 -10.95
N GLY A 33 -7.03 -6.90 -10.79
CA GLY A 33 -6.07 -7.41 -11.76
C GLY A 33 -4.62 -7.04 -11.48
N PHE A 34 -4.26 -6.67 -10.25
CA PHE A 34 -2.85 -6.57 -9.89
C PHE A 34 -2.18 -7.93 -10.01
N LYS A 35 -1.04 -7.99 -10.70
CA LYS A 35 -0.28 -9.22 -10.94
C LYS A 35 0.23 -9.86 -9.66
N LYS A 36 0.64 -9.04 -8.70
CA LYS A 36 1.14 -9.46 -7.40
C LYS A 36 0.50 -8.62 -6.32
N VAL A 37 0.01 -9.27 -5.27
CA VAL A 37 -0.57 -8.62 -4.10
C VAL A 37 0.16 -9.11 -2.87
N GLY A 38 0.68 -8.19 -2.09
CA GLY A 38 1.31 -8.47 -0.80
C GLY A 38 0.76 -7.60 0.31
N GLY A 39 1.07 -7.94 1.55
CA GLY A 39 0.70 -7.12 2.69
C GLY A 39 1.37 -7.58 3.98
N VAL A 40 1.39 -6.69 4.96
CA VAL A 40 1.91 -6.96 6.29
C VAL A 40 0.87 -6.62 7.36
N GLU A 41 0.71 -7.52 8.34
CA GLU A 41 -0.11 -7.31 9.52
C GLU A 41 0.73 -7.51 10.80
N TYR A 42 0.63 -6.53 11.70
CA TYR A 42 1.41 -6.53 12.94
C TYR A 42 0.87 -7.52 13.97
N GLU A 43 -0.48 -7.62 14.09
CA GLU A 43 -1.12 -8.40 15.13
C GLU A 43 -1.24 -9.88 14.69
N PRO A 44 -0.57 -10.84 15.39
CA PRO A 44 -0.53 -12.24 14.96
C PRO A 44 -1.89 -12.92 14.84
N LYS A 45 -2.85 -12.58 15.69
CA LYS A 45 -4.20 -13.16 15.61
C LYS A 45 -4.96 -12.67 14.38
N THR A 46 -4.82 -11.39 14.04
CA THR A 46 -5.42 -10.81 12.85
C THR A 46 -4.77 -11.37 11.58
N TYR A 47 -3.45 -11.56 11.60
CA TYR A 47 -2.71 -12.25 10.53
C TYR A 47 -3.23 -13.67 10.29
N GLU A 48 -3.43 -14.49 11.34
CA GLU A 48 -3.97 -15.85 11.17
C GLU A 48 -5.38 -15.83 10.56
N VAL A 49 -6.23 -14.87 10.95
CA VAL A 49 -7.55 -14.70 10.31
C VAL A 49 -7.42 -14.36 8.82
N ALA A 50 -6.50 -13.47 8.45
CA ALA A 50 -6.24 -13.14 7.03
C ALA A 50 -5.79 -14.38 6.25
N LYS A 51 -4.88 -15.15 6.80
CA LYS A 51 -4.37 -16.40 6.21
C LYS A 51 -5.48 -17.42 5.98
N ASP A 52 -6.36 -17.62 6.98
CA ASP A 52 -7.52 -18.50 6.85
C ASP A 52 -8.49 -18.01 5.78
N ASN A 53 -8.72 -16.68 5.70
CA ASN A 53 -9.57 -16.09 4.67
C ASN A 53 -9.00 -16.35 3.26
N PHE A 54 -7.71 -16.17 3.04
CA PHE A 54 -7.08 -16.42 1.73
C PHE A 54 -7.13 -17.90 1.37
N ALA A 55 -6.88 -18.79 2.33
CA ALA A 55 -7.01 -20.24 2.12
C ALA A 55 -8.44 -20.63 1.74
N ALA A 56 -9.45 -20.09 2.41
CA ALA A 56 -10.86 -20.34 2.11
C ALA A 56 -11.28 -19.82 0.71
N LEU A 57 -10.64 -18.75 0.23
CA LEU A 57 -10.87 -18.16 -1.09
C LEU A 57 -10.02 -18.80 -2.19
N GLY A 58 -9.11 -19.71 -1.86
CA GLY A 58 -8.17 -20.30 -2.83
C GLY A 58 -7.15 -19.30 -3.37
N MET A 59 -6.78 -18.29 -2.58
CA MET A 59 -5.89 -17.20 -2.99
C MET A 59 -4.45 -17.45 -2.50
N ASP A 60 -3.83 -18.53 -2.95
CA ASP A 60 -2.49 -18.94 -2.52
C ASP A 60 -1.36 -18.02 -3.06
N GLN A 61 -1.68 -17.16 -4.03
CA GLN A 61 -0.71 -16.29 -4.70
C GLN A 61 -0.42 -14.98 -3.94
N VAL A 62 -1.18 -14.68 -2.88
CA VAL A 62 -0.93 -13.47 -2.08
C VAL A 62 0.27 -13.67 -1.15
N GLU A 63 1.11 -12.64 -1.03
CA GLU A 63 2.22 -12.62 -0.09
C GLU A 63 1.78 -11.96 1.22
N LEU A 64 1.52 -12.75 2.25
CA LEU A 64 1.09 -12.27 3.56
C LEU A 64 2.21 -12.40 4.58
N LEU A 65 2.60 -11.28 5.18
CA LEU A 65 3.66 -11.19 6.18
C LEU A 65 3.09 -10.84 7.55
N CYS A 66 3.63 -11.45 8.60
CA CYS A 66 3.33 -11.10 9.99
C CYS A 66 4.52 -10.35 10.57
N GLY A 67 4.34 -9.13 11.03
CA GLY A 67 5.43 -8.36 11.64
C GLY A 67 5.25 -6.85 11.59
N ASP A 68 6.30 -6.18 12.00
CA ASP A 68 6.33 -4.72 12.01
C ASP A 68 6.59 -4.18 10.58
N ALA A 69 5.76 -3.24 10.15
CA ALA A 69 5.88 -2.61 8.84
C ALA A 69 7.23 -1.93 8.64
N ARG A 70 7.90 -1.47 9.71
CA ARG A 70 9.23 -0.84 9.67
C ARG A 70 10.33 -1.81 9.27
N ASP A 71 10.11 -3.12 9.40
CA ASP A 71 11.08 -4.16 9.06
C ASP A 71 10.96 -4.64 7.61
N ILE A 72 9.92 -4.20 6.90
CA ILE A 72 9.71 -4.52 5.48
C ILE A 72 10.58 -3.59 4.63
N LYS A 73 11.57 -4.15 3.97
CA LYS A 73 12.60 -3.38 3.22
C LYS A 73 12.80 -3.92 1.80
N GLU A 74 13.62 -4.95 1.65
CA GLU A 74 13.96 -5.53 0.34
C GLU A 74 12.75 -6.16 -0.35
N GLN A 75 11.77 -6.64 0.41
CA GLN A 75 10.51 -7.16 -0.10
C GLN A 75 9.77 -6.13 -0.97
N LEU A 76 9.92 -4.83 -0.63
CA LEU A 76 9.26 -3.73 -1.36
C LEU A 76 9.77 -3.59 -2.80
N ASP A 77 10.96 -4.11 -3.13
CA ASP A 77 11.55 -4.03 -4.47
C ASP A 77 10.73 -4.78 -5.54
N ALA A 78 9.84 -5.67 -5.10
CA ALA A 78 8.92 -6.41 -5.96
C ALA A 78 7.58 -5.70 -6.22
N TYR A 79 7.37 -4.52 -5.63
CA TYR A 79 6.11 -3.77 -5.69
C TYR A 79 6.33 -2.37 -6.23
N ASN A 80 5.30 -1.82 -6.87
CA ASN A 80 5.30 -0.45 -7.39
C ASN A 80 4.08 0.37 -6.97
N TRP A 81 3.11 -0.27 -6.32
CA TRP A 81 1.97 0.37 -5.67
C TRP A 81 2.00 0.09 -4.18
N PHE A 82 1.76 1.12 -3.35
CA PHE A 82 1.75 1.03 -1.90
C PHE A 82 0.45 1.61 -1.35
N TYR A 83 -0.28 0.80 -0.58
CA TYR A 83 -1.58 1.16 -0.05
C TYR A 83 -1.53 1.34 1.46
N PHE A 84 -2.17 2.41 1.94
CA PHE A 84 -2.27 2.76 3.35
C PHE A 84 -3.71 3.14 3.70
N PHE A 85 -4.29 2.45 4.69
CA PHE A 85 -5.61 2.75 5.23
C PHE A 85 -5.52 2.92 6.74
N PHE A 86 -5.31 4.16 7.22
CA PHE A 86 -5.12 4.47 8.65
C PHE A 86 -4.15 3.51 9.37
N PRO A 87 -2.96 3.23 8.86
CA PRO A 87 -2.22 2.08 9.36
C PRO A 87 -1.44 2.38 10.63
N PHE A 88 -0.93 3.62 10.82
CA PHE A 88 0.13 3.87 11.81
C PHE A 88 0.12 5.29 12.36
N ASP A 89 0.85 5.47 13.48
CA ASP A 89 1.32 6.77 13.94
C ASP A 89 2.31 7.37 12.94
N LYS A 90 2.46 8.70 12.96
CA LYS A 90 3.34 9.43 12.04
C LYS A 90 4.78 8.92 12.07
N ASP A 91 5.31 8.58 13.25
CA ASP A 91 6.69 8.10 13.39
C ASP A 91 6.93 6.77 12.67
N VAL A 92 5.99 5.82 12.82
CA VAL A 92 6.05 4.54 12.10
C VAL A 92 5.90 4.77 10.61
N PHE A 93 4.95 5.63 10.21
CA PHE A 93 4.69 5.93 8.81
C PHE A 93 5.90 6.56 8.12
N THR A 94 6.60 7.47 8.79
CA THR A 94 7.81 8.09 8.26
C THR A 94 8.88 7.03 7.95
N VAL A 95 9.12 6.08 8.87
CA VAL A 95 10.08 4.98 8.62
C VAL A 95 9.67 4.11 7.42
N VAL A 96 8.37 3.81 7.29
CA VAL A 96 7.86 3.03 6.15
C VAL A 96 8.07 3.78 4.83
N ILE A 97 7.80 5.09 4.80
CA ILE A 97 8.04 5.91 3.60
C ILE A 97 9.54 5.98 3.27
N ASP A 98 10.42 6.07 4.26
CA ASP A 98 11.86 5.99 4.04
C ASP A 98 12.28 4.63 3.46
N ASN A 99 11.71 3.52 3.93
CA ASN A 99 11.96 2.21 3.36
C ASN A 99 11.49 2.11 1.88
N ILE A 100 10.35 2.72 1.54
CA ILE A 100 9.89 2.81 0.15
C ILE A 100 10.84 3.66 -0.69
N LYS A 101 11.35 4.77 -0.16
CA LYS A 101 12.37 5.60 -0.82
C LYS A 101 13.65 4.79 -1.07
N GLU A 102 14.14 4.06 -0.08
CA GLU A 102 15.32 3.20 -0.25
C GLU A 102 15.08 2.10 -1.30
N SER A 103 13.89 1.50 -1.33
CA SER A 103 13.50 0.56 -2.38
C SER A 103 13.53 1.20 -3.77
N TYR A 104 13.05 2.44 -3.92
CA TYR A 104 13.14 3.20 -5.16
C TYR A 104 14.59 3.45 -5.58
N LEU A 105 15.47 3.76 -4.63
CA LEU A 105 16.88 3.99 -4.91
C LEU A 105 17.61 2.72 -5.34
N ARG A 106 17.27 1.56 -4.74
CA ARG A 106 17.83 0.25 -5.15
C ARG A 106 17.34 -0.18 -6.52
N LYS A 107 16.06 0.02 -6.80
CA LYS A 107 15.41 -0.41 -8.04
C LYS A 107 14.52 0.70 -8.59
N LYS A 108 15.07 1.50 -9.50
CA LYS A 108 14.35 2.60 -10.14
C LYS A 108 13.16 2.07 -10.94
N ARG A 109 11.97 2.55 -10.61
CA ARG A 109 10.71 2.27 -11.28
C ARG A 109 9.69 3.33 -10.90
N LYS A 110 8.62 3.49 -11.65
CA LYS A 110 7.53 4.36 -11.24
C LYS A 110 6.83 3.77 -10.01
N LEU A 111 6.69 4.57 -8.96
CA LEU A 111 6.00 4.20 -7.74
C LEU A 111 4.72 5.01 -7.57
N HIS A 112 3.72 4.38 -6.96
CA HIS A 112 2.43 4.97 -6.64
C HIS A 112 2.11 4.72 -5.17
N ILE A 113 1.60 5.73 -4.48
CA ILE A 113 1.07 5.62 -3.13
C ILE A 113 -0.41 5.98 -3.15
N ILE A 114 -1.23 5.10 -2.59
CA ILE A 114 -2.64 5.37 -2.29
C ILE A 114 -2.75 5.53 -0.78
N HIS A 115 -2.94 6.74 -0.32
CA HIS A 115 -3.06 7.04 1.09
C HIS A 115 -4.50 7.43 1.44
N PHE A 116 -5.16 6.55 2.17
CA PHE A 116 -6.53 6.71 2.62
C PHE A 116 -6.55 7.35 4.00
N THR A 117 -6.71 8.68 4.06
CA THR A 117 -6.63 9.42 5.30
C THR A 117 -7.29 10.79 5.19
N ALA A 118 -7.66 11.36 6.35
CA ALA A 118 -7.90 12.79 6.49
C ALA A 118 -6.66 13.56 7.01
N MET A 119 -5.50 12.90 7.10
CA MET A 119 -4.28 13.45 7.72
C MET A 119 -3.38 14.10 6.67
N ASP A 120 -2.45 14.90 7.17
CA ASP A 120 -1.39 15.52 6.39
C ASP A 120 -0.46 14.45 5.77
N TYR A 121 -0.18 14.57 4.46
CA TYR A 121 0.75 13.73 3.70
C TYR A 121 1.97 14.51 3.20
N SER A 122 2.14 15.75 3.63
CA SER A 122 3.26 16.60 3.20
C SER A 122 4.63 15.95 3.43
N PHE A 123 4.76 15.18 4.51
CA PHE A 123 5.99 14.44 4.82
C PHE A 123 6.37 13.40 3.75
N ILE A 124 5.41 12.91 2.94
CA ILE A 124 5.71 12.03 1.82
C ILE A 124 6.36 12.84 0.69
N GLU A 125 5.85 14.04 0.42
CA GLU A 125 6.41 14.95 -0.57
C GLU A 125 7.79 15.49 -0.14
N GLU A 126 8.01 15.68 1.18
CA GLU A 126 9.30 16.09 1.76
C GLU A 126 10.43 15.07 1.48
N THR A 127 10.12 13.83 1.13
CA THR A 127 11.13 12.86 0.68
C THR A 127 11.83 13.28 -0.61
N GLY A 128 11.22 14.17 -1.38
CA GLY A 128 11.72 14.68 -2.66
C GLY A 128 11.57 13.73 -3.84
N ILE A 129 10.97 12.55 -3.63
CA ILE A 129 10.73 11.58 -4.71
C ILE A 129 9.25 11.41 -5.07
N PHE A 130 8.34 11.85 -4.23
CA PHE A 130 6.90 11.77 -4.48
C PHE A 130 6.27 13.15 -4.65
N ARG A 131 5.24 13.22 -5.47
CA ARG A 131 4.35 14.37 -5.60
C ARG A 131 2.90 13.92 -5.58
N LEU A 132 2.02 14.75 -5.04
CA LEU A 132 0.58 14.55 -5.14
C LEU A 132 0.14 14.68 -6.60
N THR A 133 -0.55 13.65 -7.11
CA THR A 133 -1.11 13.67 -8.48
C THR A 133 -2.61 13.72 -8.49
N ASN A 134 -3.26 13.21 -7.45
CA ASN A 134 -4.71 13.28 -7.31
C ASN A 134 -5.13 13.28 -5.85
N GLN A 135 -6.25 13.94 -5.57
CA GLN A 135 -6.88 13.94 -4.25
C GLN A 135 -8.40 14.05 -4.41
N PHE A 136 -9.15 13.25 -3.68
CA PHE A 136 -10.60 13.30 -3.71
C PHE A 136 -11.21 12.86 -2.37
N THR A 137 -12.45 13.26 -2.16
CA THR A 137 -13.24 12.90 -0.98
C THR A 137 -14.25 11.84 -1.36
N ILE A 138 -14.35 10.76 -0.60
CA ILE A 138 -15.11 9.58 -1.00
C ILE A 138 -16.45 9.40 -0.29
N ASP A 139 -16.74 10.11 0.77
CA ASP A 139 -18.01 9.94 1.51
C ASP A 139 -18.44 11.19 2.30
N SER A 140 -19.63 11.07 2.93
CA SER A 140 -20.19 12.11 3.80
C SER A 140 -19.33 12.43 5.03
N ARG A 141 -18.37 11.56 5.40
CA ARG A 141 -17.41 11.78 6.49
C ARG A 141 -16.17 12.55 6.02
N GLN A 142 -16.18 12.99 4.77
CA GLN A 142 -15.08 13.74 4.16
C GLN A 142 -13.71 13.02 4.25
N ARG A 143 -13.73 11.68 4.15
CA ARG A 143 -12.49 10.93 4.10
C ARG A 143 -11.76 11.22 2.80
N VAL A 144 -10.52 11.67 2.94
CA VAL A 144 -9.68 12.05 1.81
C VAL A 144 -8.83 10.86 1.38
N VAL A 145 -8.76 10.65 0.08
CA VAL A 145 -7.78 9.75 -0.55
C VAL A 145 -6.79 10.60 -1.32
N ALA A 146 -5.52 10.43 -1.03
CA ALA A 146 -4.43 11.05 -1.75
C ALA A 146 -3.70 9.99 -2.59
N ILE A 147 -3.43 10.32 -3.85
CA ILE A 147 -2.59 9.53 -4.75
C ILE A 147 -1.32 10.32 -5.01
N LEU A 148 -0.19 9.72 -4.66
CA LEU A 148 1.12 10.30 -4.90
C LEU A 148 1.89 9.38 -5.85
N GLU A 149 2.67 9.98 -6.72
CA GLU A 149 3.52 9.26 -7.68
C GLU A 149 4.97 9.71 -7.57
N SER A 150 5.90 8.77 -7.83
CA SER A 150 7.31 9.14 -7.91
C SER A 150 7.55 10.06 -9.10
N CYS A 151 8.38 11.09 -8.87
CA CYS A 151 8.83 11.98 -9.91
C CYS A 151 9.72 11.22 -10.91
N GLU A 152 9.53 11.47 -12.19
CA GLU A 152 10.51 11.04 -13.20
C GLU A 152 11.80 11.84 -12.99
N GLN A 153 12.93 11.14 -12.88
CA GLN A 153 14.26 11.72 -12.87
C GLN A 153 14.88 11.61 -14.25
#